data_51d414c29d5f5ad09e24e71da1afb77d
#
_entry.id   51d414c29d5f5ad09e24e71da1afb77d
#
_cell.length_a   1.000
_cell.length_b   1.000
_cell.length_c   1.000
_cell.angle_alpha   90.00
_cell.angle_beta   90.00
_cell.angle_gamma   90.00
#
_symmetry.space_group_name_H-M   'P 1'
#
loop_
_entity.id
_entity.type
_entity.pdbx_description
1 polymer ?
#
loop_
_entity_poly.entity_id
_entity_poly.type
_entity_poly.pdbx_seq_one_letter_code
_entity_poly.pdbx_strand_id
1 'polypeptide(L)'
;FVIIDKRNEDVPISKDLINKLSDRKSGAGCDQLITINSSEHLKIDAAIEIFNPSGDKAEACGNGTRCVAKLLFDETKKKEINILSDSGILRAVNRDNGNISVNLGELSTDWKKIPLSEKIDTLNIPIKINGFSSGIAVNIGNPHIVFFGKNINNVDLVKLGPAIENNRLFPNKTNVEIVEVISNKKIKMRVWERGVGITLACGSGACASVHA
;
A
#
# COMPACT_ATOMS: atom_id res chain seq x y z
N PHE A 1 -11.20 -6.37 2.95
CA PHE A 1 -10.24 -7.42 2.58
C PHE A 1 -10.90 -8.78 2.68
N VAL A 2 -10.53 -9.70 1.76
CA VAL A 2 -10.75 -11.13 1.91
C VAL A 2 -9.44 -11.73 2.38
N ILE A 3 -9.47 -12.53 3.46
CA ILE A 3 -8.29 -13.18 4.01
C ILE A 3 -8.51 -14.70 3.93
N ILE A 4 -7.57 -15.41 3.30
CA ILE A 4 -7.58 -16.86 3.18
C ILE A 4 -6.40 -17.40 3.99
N ASP A 5 -6.70 -18.16 5.03
CA ASP A 5 -5.68 -18.82 5.85
C ASP A 5 -5.29 -20.15 5.22
N LYS A 6 -4.03 -20.24 4.78
CA LYS A 6 -3.45 -21.42 4.14
C LYS A 6 -2.44 -22.14 5.05
N ARG A 7 -2.32 -21.75 6.31
CA ARG A 7 -1.30 -22.32 7.21
C ARG A 7 -1.46 -23.82 7.44
N ASN A 8 -2.70 -24.31 7.37
CA ASN A 8 -3.01 -25.71 7.61
C ASN A 8 -3.40 -26.48 6.35
N GLU A 9 -3.71 -25.79 5.26
CA GLU A 9 -4.16 -26.41 4.01
C GLU A 9 -3.55 -25.66 2.81
N ASP A 10 -2.98 -26.40 1.86
CA ASP A 10 -2.47 -25.81 0.63
C ASP A 10 -3.61 -25.63 -0.39
N VAL A 11 -4.33 -24.52 -0.24
CA VAL A 11 -5.38 -24.13 -1.17
C VAL A 11 -4.76 -23.36 -2.36
N PRO A 12 -4.90 -23.87 -3.59
CA PRO A 12 -4.39 -23.16 -4.76
C PRO A 12 -5.17 -21.87 -5.00
N ILE A 13 -4.46 -20.75 -5.14
CA ILE A 13 -5.04 -19.43 -5.37
C ILE A 13 -4.81 -19.07 -6.86
N SER A 14 -5.84 -19.25 -7.67
CA SER A 14 -5.81 -18.84 -9.08
C SER A 14 -6.27 -17.40 -9.27
N LYS A 15 -5.86 -16.76 -10.39
CA LYS A 15 -6.38 -15.43 -10.76
C LYS A 15 -7.90 -15.39 -10.86
N ASP A 16 -8.50 -16.45 -11.41
CA ASP A 16 -9.96 -16.57 -11.53
C ASP A 16 -10.66 -16.59 -10.16
N LEU A 17 -10.08 -17.29 -9.18
CA LEU A 17 -10.60 -17.32 -7.81
C LEU A 17 -10.49 -15.94 -7.18
N ILE A 18 -9.35 -15.26 -7.33
CA ILE A 18 -9.15 -13.90 -6.81
C ILE A 18 -10.18 -12.95 -7.41
N ASN A 19 -10.33 -12.95 -8.74
CA ASN A 19 -11.29 -12.11 -9.44
C ASN A 19 -12.73 -12.34 -8.94
N LYS A 20 -13.15 -13.61 -8.83
CA LYS A 20 -14.48 -13.97 -8.34
C LYS A 20 -14.72 -13.55 -6.90
N LEU A 21 -13.77 -13.79 -6.00
CA LEU A 21 -13.90 -13.41 -4.59
C LEU A 21 -13.88 -11.90 -4.40
N SER A 22 -13.11 -11.17 -5.20
CA SER A 22 -12.97 -9.71 -5.12
C SER A 22 -14.15 -8.95 -5.71
N ASP A 23 -14.93 -9.59 -6.60
CA ASP A 23 -16.09 -8.94 -7.24
C ASP A 23 -17.15 -8.55 -6.21
N ARG A 24 -17.49 -7.24 -6.15
CA ARG A 24 -18.45 -6.70 -5.17
C ARG A 24 -19.91 -7.01 -5.49
N LYS A 25 -20.21 -7.52 -6.70
CA LYS A 25 -21.57 -7.85 -7.12
C LYS A 25 -21.87 -9.33 -6.98
N SER A 26 -20.90 -10.19 -7.25
CA SER A 26 -21.08 -11.65 -7.34
C SER A 26 -20.23 -12.44 -6.35
N GLY A 27 -19.21 -11.82 -5.75
CA GLY A 27 -18.32 -12.42 -4.76
C GLY A 27 -18.49 -11.82 -3.35
N ALA A 28 -17.50 -12.07 -2.50
CA ALA A 28 -17.43 -11.45 -1.17
C ALA A 28 -17.17 -9.94 -1.25
N GLY A 29 -16.48 -9.50 -2.29
CA GLY A 29 -16.13 -8.10 -2.56
C GLY A 29 -15.02 -7.58 -1.64
N CYS A 30 -13.92 -7.14 -2.23
CA CYS A 30 -12.83 -6.54 -1.45
C CYS A 30 -11.96 -5.62 -2.31
N ASP A 31 -11.17 -4.77 -1.64
CA ASP A 31 -10.13 -3.99 -2.32
C ASP A 31 -8.92 -4.86 -2.65
N GLN A 32 -8.59 -5.81 -1.76
CA GLN A 32 -7.51 -6.78 -1.95
C GLN A 32 -7.82 -8.10 -1.25
N LEU A 33 -7.31 -9.20 -1.81
CA LEU A 33 -7.29 -10.52 -1.21
C LEU A 33 -5.90 -10.78 -0.61
N ILE A 34 -5.86 -11.38 0.58
CA ILE A 34 -4.62 -11.68 1.29
C ILE A 34 -4.61 -13.15 1.67
N THR A 35 -3.52 -13.85 1.41
CA THR A 35 -3.30 -15.19 1.96
C THR A 35 -2.40 -15.13 3.18
N ILE A 36 -2.68 -15.98 4.18
CA ILE A 36 -1.79 -16.23 5.31
C ILE A 36 -1.17 -17.61 5.10
N ASN A 37 0.15 -17.66 5.05
CA ASN A 37 0.93 -18.87 4.88
C ASN A 37 1.77 -19.13 6.13
N SER A 38 2.12 -20.40 6.40
CA SER A 38 3.11 -20.74 7.40
C SER A 38 4.50 -20.22 7.00
N SER A 39 5.38 -20.05 7.96
CA SER A 39 6.78 -19.69 7.73
C SER A 39 7.69 -20.69 8.45
N GLU A 40 8.73 -21.15 7.76
CA GLU A 40 9.77 -22.00 8.34
C GLU A 40 10.79 -21.22 9.19
N HIS A 41 10.77 -19.88 9.09
CA HIS A 41 11.67 -19.02 9.85
C HIS A 41 11.17 -18.81 11.28
N LEU A 42 11.95 -19.24 12.28
CA LEU A 42 11.62 -19.18 13.71
C LEU A 42 11.23 -17.79 14.25
N LYS A 43 11.63 -16.72 13.56
CA LYS A 43 11.33 -15.33 13.97
C LYS A 43 10.14 -14.71 13.22
N ILE A 44 9.50 -15.48 12.35
CA ILE A 44 8.36 -15.03 11.53
C ILE A 44 7.11 -15.77 12.00
N ASP A 45 6.09 -15.04 12.37
CA ASP A 45 4.83 -15.61 12.88
C ASP A 45 3.92 -16.09 11.75
N ALA A 46 3.97 -15.44 10.59
CA ALA A 46 3.27 -15.82 9.37
C ALA A 46 3.89 -15.14 8.14
N ALA A 47 3.71 -15.73 6.97
CA ALA A 47 3.97 -15.08 5.69
C ALA A 47 2.65 -14.69 5.02
N ILE A 48 2.62 -13.57 4.28
CA ILE A 48 1.44 -13.11 3.55
C ILE A 48 1.77 -12.84 2.08
N GLU A 49 0.79 -13.11 1.23
CA GLU A 49 0.76 -12.62 -0.14
C GLU A 49 -0.48 -11.75 -0.33
N ILE A 50 -0.33 -10.64 -1.05
CA ILE A 50 -1.38 -9.66 -1.27
C ILE A 50 -1.70 -9.62 -2.75
N PHE A 51 -2.97 -9.64 -3.09
CA PHE A 51 -3.44 -9.65 -4.48
C PHE A 51 -4.46 -8.54 -4.71
N ASN A 52 -4.29 -7.80 -5.80
CA ASN A 52 -5.30 -6.90 -6.32
C ASN A 52 -6.48 -7.68 -6.93
N PRO A 53 -7.66 -7.07 -7.12
CA PRO A 53 -8.81 -7.74 -7.74
C PRO A 53 -8.52 -8.31 -9.14
N SER A 54 -7.52 -7.77 -9.85
CA SER A 54 -7.04 -8.30 -11.15
C SER A 54 -6.31 -9.64 -11.05
N GLY A 55 -5.99 -10.10 -9.84
CA GLY A 55 -5.16 -11.28 -9.59
C GLY A 55 -3.66 -11.02 -9.64
N ASP A 56 -3.24 -9.75 -9.82
CA ASP A 56 -1.84 -9.38 -9.78
C ASP A 56 -1.39 -9.16 -8.33
N LYS A 57 -0.14 -9.55 -8.01
CA LYS A 57 0.43 -9.33 -6.67
C LYS A 57 0.64 -7.84 -6.39
N ALA A 58 0.43 -7.47 -5.13
CA ALA A 58 0.79 -6.18 -4.58
C ALA A 58 1.88 -6.37 -3.50
N GLU A 59 2.92 -5.54 -3.53
CA GLU A 59 4.09 -5.71 -2.65
C GLU A 59 3.78 -5.34 -1.20
N ALA A 60 2.90 -4.36 -0.98
CA ALA A 60 2.59 -3.85 0.35
C ALA A 60 1.13 -3.38 0.47
N CYS A 61 0.52 -3.65 1.62
CA CYS A 61 -0.77 -3.10 2.03
C CYS A 61 -0.83 -2.95 3.55
N GLY A 62 -0.56 -1.75 4.06
CA GLY A 62 -0.55 -1.51 5.52
C GLY A 62 -1.90 -1.76 6.18
N ASN A 63 -3.00 -1.48 5.50
CA ASN A 63 -4.36 -1.72 6.01
C ASN A 63 -4.64 -3.22 6.12
N GLY A 64 -4.34 -3.98 5.06
CA GLY A 64 -4.52 -5.43 5.04
C GLY A 64 -3.61 -6.15 6.06
N THR A 65 -2.35 -5.72 6.16
CA THR A 65 -1.42 -6.24 7.18
C THR A 65 -1.95 -6.06 8.60
N ARG A 66 -2.61 -4.91 8.92
CA ARG A 66 -3.24 -4.74 10.24
C ARG A 66 -4.39 -5.71 10.48
N CYS A 67 -5.17 -6.04 9.44
CA CYS A 67 -6.23 -7.05 9.56
C CYS A 67 -5.66 -8.44 9.86
N VAL A 68 -4.62 -8.85 9.13
CA VAL A 68 -3.91 -10.11 9.40
C VAL A 68 -3.31 -10.10 10.82
N ALA A 69 -2.63 -9.01 11.18
CA ALA A 69 -2.05 -8.88 12.53
C ALA A 69 -3.12 -9.02 13.63
N LYS A 70 -4.32 -8.47 13.42
CA LYS A 70 -5.43 -8.63 14.37
C LYS A 70 -5.80 -10.08 14.58
N LEU A 71 -5.95 -10.85 13.49
CA LEU A 71 -6.25 -12.29 13.56
C LEU A 71 -5.15 -13.04 14.34
N LEU A 72 -3.89 -12.80 13.98
CA LEU A 72 -2.76 -13.45 14.65
C LEU A 72 -2.63 -13.06 16.13
N PHE A 73 -2.93 -11.81 16.51
CA PHE A 73 -2.96 -11.39 17.91
C PHE A 73 -4.09 -12.07 18.70
N ASP A 74 -5.25 -12.24 18.07
CA ASP A 74 -6.38 -12.92 18.72
C ASP A 74 -6.11 -14.40 18.95
N GLU A 75 -5.35 -15.06 18.07
CA GLU A 75 -4.94 -16.44 18.19
C GLU A 75 -3.80 -16.62 19.20
N THR A 76 -2.71 -15.88 19.03
CA THR A 76 -1.46 -16.13 19.74
C THR A 76 -1.35 -15.46 21.09
N LYS A 77 -2.18 -14.41 21.33
CA LYS A 77 -2.12 -13.51 22.50
C LYS A 77 -0.77 -12.79 22.65
N LYS A 78 0.09 -12.81 21.63
CA LYS A 78 1.34 -12.06 21.61
C LYS A 78 1.04 -10.55 21.58
N LYS A 79 1.96 -9.73 22.09
CA LYS A 79 1.92 -8.26 21.96
C LYS A 79 2.60 -7.75 20.70
N GLU A 80 3.44 -8.57 20.10
CA GLU A 80 4.25 -8.25 18.93
C GLU A 80 4.39 -9.48 18.04
N ILE A 81 4.31 -9.28 16.73
CA ILE A 81 4.46 -10.30 15.70
C ILE A 81 5.24 -9.77 14.51
N ASN A 82 5.91 -10.67 13.81
CA ASN A 82 6.63 -10.40 12.57
C ASN A 82 5.92 -11.13 11.42
N ILE A 83 5.51 -10.37 10.43
CA ILE A 83 4.83 -10.87 9.23
C ILE A 83 5.77 -10.69 8.04
N LEU A 84 6.07 -11.77 7.32
CA LEU A 84 6.84 -11.72 6.07
C LEU A 84 5.91 -11.37 4.91
N SER A 85 6.29 -10.39 4.12
CA SER A 85 5.63 -10.00 2.87
C SER A 85 6.64 -9.85 1.74
N ASP A 86 6.19 -9.61 0.51
CA ASP A 86 7.08 -9.34 -0.63
C ASP A 86 7.93 -8.07 -0.42
N SER A 87 7.45 -7.11 0.38
CA SER A 87 8.22 -5.91 0.76
C SER A 87 9.21 -6.14 1.92
N GLY A 88 9.26 -7.33 2.49
CA GLY A 88 10.11 -7.69 3.63
C GLY A 88 9.34 -7.98 4.91
N ILE A 89 10.05 -7.93 6.04
CA ILE A 89 9.48 -8.23 7.36
C ILE A 89 8.76 -7.00 7.91
N LEU A 90 7.46 -7.16 8.16
CA LEU A 90 6.59 -6.16 8.75
C LEU A 90 6.36 -6.49 10.22
N ARG A 91 6.89 -5.65 11.12
CA ARG A 91 6.67 -5.78 12.56
C ARG A 91 5.36 -5.13 12.95
N ALA A 92 4.45 -5.91 13.51
CA ALA A 92 3.18 -5.41 14.04
C ALA A 92 3.17 -5.44 15.57
N VAL A 93 2.56 -4.44 16.19
CA VAL A 93 2.45 -4.28 17.64
C VAL A 93 1.00 -4.02 18.01
N ASN A 94 0.46 -4.83 18.91
CA ASN A 94 -0.85 -4.60 19.52
C ASN A 94 -0.71 -3.55 20.63
N ARG A 95 -1.38 -2.42 20.46
CA ARG A 95 -1.36 -1.31 21.41
C ARG A 95 -2.46 -1.48 22.46
N ASP A 96 -2.19 -1.00 23.68
CA ASP A 96 -3.12 -1.14 24.81
C ASP A 96 -4.48 -0.43 24.60
N ASN A 97 -4.56 0.50 23.62
CA ASN A 97 -5.82 1.17 23.23
C ASN A 97 -6.60 0.44 22.14
N GLY A 98 -6.24 -0.82 21.82
CA GLY A 98 -6.91 -1.63 20.80
C GLY A 98 -6.46 -1.31 19.36
N ASN A 99 -5.56 -0.35 19.15
CA ASN A 99 -4.99 -0.06 17.85
C ASN A 99 -3.83 -1.02 17.52
N ILE A 100 -3.60 -1.23 16.24
CA ILE A 100 -2.47 -2.02 15.74
C ILE A 100 -1.54 -1.10 14.96
N SER A 101 -0.28 -1.04 15.41
CA SER A 101 0.79 -0.37 14.67
C SER A 101 1.52 -1.39 13.80
N VAL A 102 1.79 -1.02 12.54
CA VAL A 102 2.63 -1.82 11.63
C VAL A 102 3.78 -0.94 11.16
N ASN A 103 5.01 -1.43 11.31
CA ASN A 103 6.18 -0.84 10.67
C ASN A 103 6.23 -1.34 9.23
N LEU A 104 6.12 -0.44 8.27
CA LEU A 104 6.11 -0.75 6.83
C LEU A 104 7.51 -0.77 6.21
N GLY A 105 8.57 -0.63 7.02
CA GLY A 105 9.95 -0.60 6.56
C GLY A 105 10.52 0.81 6.42
N GLU A 106 11.64 0.92 5.73
CA GLU A 106 12.36 2.18 5.50
C GLU A 106 11.87 2.88 4.24
N LEU A 107 11.69 4.20 4.34
CA LEU A 107 11.43 5.04 3.18
C LEU A 107 12.72 5.33 2.42
N SER A 108 12.61 5.45 1.11
CA SER A 108 13.74 5.77 0.24
C SER A 108 13.32 6.74 -0.87
N THR A 109 14.18 7.72 -1.11
CA THR A 109 14.12 8.61 -2.28
C THR A 109 15.15 8.24 -3.34
N ASP A 110 15.85 7.12 -3.20
CA ASP A 110 16.75 6.62 -4.26
C ASP A 110 15.92 6.20 -5.50
N TRP A 111 16.21 6.82 -6.64
CA TRP A 111 15.51 6.56 -7.89
C TRP A 111 15.53 5.08 -8.32
N LYS A 112 16.57 4.33 -7.96
CA LYS A 112 16.67 2.89 -8.25
C LYS A 112 15.70 2.08 -7.39
N LYS A 113 15.53 2.46 -6.13
CA LYS A 113 14.60 1.80 -5.21
C LYS A 113 13.15 2.17 -5.51
N ILE A 114 12.89 3.36 -6.05
CA ILE A 114 11.55 3.78 -6.53
C ILE A 114 11.18 3.08 -7.85
N PRO A 115 11.99 2.32 -8.44
CA PRO A 115 12.34 1.86 -9.77
C PRO A 115 11.90 2.81 -10.90
N LEU A 116 12.45 4.04 -10.88
CA LEU A 116 12.25 4.97 -12.00
C LEU A 116 13.00 4.50 -13.25
N SER A 117 12.48 4.87 -14.42
CA SER A 117 13.08 4.52 -15.72
C SER A 117 14.45 5.15 -15.97
N GLU A 118 14.78 6.23 -15.29
CA GLU A 118 16.03 6.97 -15.44
C GLU A 118 16.44 7.69 -14.15
N LYS A 119 17.72 8.05 -14.04
CA LYS A 119 18.23 8.85 -12.93
C LYS A 119 17.71 10.28 -13.03
N ILE A 120 16.89 10.68 -12.06
CA ILE A 120 16.30 12.02 -11.99
C ILE A 120 16.26 12.48 -10.53
N ASP A 121 16.09 13.80 -10.31
CA ASP A 121 15.83 14.35 -8.99
C ASP A 121 14.43 13.90 -8.51
N THR A 122 14.42 13.00 -7.55
CA THR A 122 13.22 12.39 -7.01
C THR A 122 12.40 13.34 -6.13
N LEU A 123 13.01 14.44 -5.68
CA LEU A 123 12.33 15.50 -4.93
C LEU A 123 11.67 16.52 -5.86
N ASN A 124 11.89 16.41 -7.17
CA ASN A 124 11.39 17.35 -8.17
C ASN A 124 11.05 16.66 -9.50
N ILE A 125 10.16 15.68 -9.44
CA ILE A 125 9.70 14.94 -10.63
C ILE A 125 8.94 15.91 -11.57
N PRO A 126 9.27 15.98 -12.88
CA PRO A 126 8.72 16.96 -13.82
C PRO A 126 7.29 16.61 -14.30
N ILE A 127 6.47 16.10 -13.43
CA ILE A 127 5.03 15.91 -13.66
C ILE A 127 4.31 17.07 -12.98
N LYS A 128 3.52 17.82 -13.73
CA LYS A 128 2.85 19.04 -13.26
C LYS A 128 1.35 18.83 -13.10
N ILE A 129 0.85 19.22 -11.94
CA ILE A 129 -0.58 19.41 -11.68
C ILE A 129 -0.77 20.90 -11.40
N ASN A 130 -1.73 21.53 -12.09
CA ASN A 130 -1.96 22.97 -11.93
C ASN A 130 -2.32 23.33 -10.47
N GLY A 131 -1.59 24.27 -9.88
CA GLY A 131 -1.76 24.71 -8.50
C GLY A 131 -1.09 23.80 -7.45
N PHE A 132 -0.25 22.82 -7.88
CA PHE A 132 0.48 21.93 -7.00
C PHE A 132 2.00 22.03 -7.21
N SER A 133 2.76 21.58 -6.23
CA SER A 133 4.21 21.41 -6.33
C SER A 133 4.59 20.44 -7.44
N SER A 134 5.88 20.38 -7.78
CA SER A 134 6.44 19.22 -8.47
C SER A 134 6.21 17.95 -7.68
N GLY A 135 6.15 16.81 -8.36
CA GLY A 135 6.00 15.52 -7.69
C GLY A 135 7.24 15.15 -6.89
N ILE A 136 7.05 14.57 -5.71
CA ILE A 136 8.11 13.98 -4.89
C ILE A 136 7.92 12.47 -4.92
N ALA A 137 8.90 11.73 -5.43
CA ALA A 137 8.84 10.29 -5.53
C ALA A 137 9.50 9.60 -4.32
N VAL A 138 8.80 8.63 -3.75
CA VAL A 138 9.21 7.91 -2.53
C VAL A 138 8.88 6.43 -2.68
N ASN A 139 9.72 5.56 -2.12
CA ASN A 139 9.43 4.13 -1.94
C ASN A 139 9.29 3.78 -0.45
N ILE A 140 8.28 3.01 -0.10
CA ILE A 140 8.07 2.41 1.23
C ILE A 140 7.65 0.92 1.07
N GLY A 141 8.41 0.17 0.26
CA GLY A 141 8.06 -1.17 -0.16
C GLY A 141 7.23 -1.20 -1.46
N ASN A 142 6.67 -0.06 -1.86
CA ASN A 142 6.04 0.21 -3.14
C ASN A 142 6.25 1.68 -3.56
N PRO A 143 6.17 2.02 -4.86
CA PRO A 143 6.41 3.38 -5.34
C PRO A 143 5.22 4.30 -5.09
N HIS A 144 5.53 5.53 -4.69
CA HIS A 144 4.60 6.63 -4.48
C HIS A 144 5.09 7.91 -5.16
N ILE A 145 4.17 8.75 -5.61
CA ILE A 145 4.45 10.13 -6.02
C ILE A 145 3.48 11.07 -5.30
N VAL A 146 4.03 12.05 -4.58
CA VAL A 146 3.31 12.98 -3.72
C VAL A 146 3.33 14.38 -4.32
N PHE A 147 2.16 15.03 -4.37
CA PHE A 147 1.99 16.40 -4.82
C PHE A 147 1.36 17.24 -3.71
N PHE A 148 1.99 18.35 -3.35
CA PHE A 148 1.45 19.27 -2.35
C PHE A 148 0.74 20.46 -3.00
N GLY A 149 -0.45 20.78 -2.51
CA GLY A 149 -1.24 21.90 -3.00
C GLY A 149 -2.41 22.22 -2.07
N LYS A 150 -3.31 23.09 -2.54
CA LYS A 150 -4.53 23.49 -1.83
C LYS A 150 -5.77 22.98 -2.56
N ASN A 151 -6.90 22.96 -1.83
CA ASN A 151 -8.20 22.58 -2.41
C ASN A 151 -8.19 21.21 -3.08
N ILE A 152 -7.56 20.24 -2.44
CA ILE A 152 -7.36 18.88 -2.99
C ILE A 152 -8.67 18.17 -3.38
N ASN A 153 -9.81 18.59 -2.82
CA ASN A 153 -11.12 18.03 -3.17
C ASN A 153 -11.54 18.36 -4.62
N ASN A 154 -11.03 19.45 -5.18
CA ASN A 154 -11.35 19.90 -6.54
C ASN A 154 -10.49 19.20 -7.61
N VAL A 155 -9.52 18.40 -7.20
CA VAL A 155 -8.69 17.62 -8.13
C VAL A 155 -9.49 16.45 -8.69
N ASP A 156 -9.60 16.38 -10.00
CA ASP A 156 -10.17 15.22 -10.71
C ASP A 156 -9.17 14.07 -10.72
N LEU A 157 -9.15 13.33 -9.61
CA LEU A 157 -8.21 12.22 -9.41
C LEU A 157 -8.57 11.01 -10.27
N VAL A 158 -9.82 10.88 -10.73
CA VAL A 158 -10.23 9.83 -11.67
C VAL A 158 -9.53 10.00 -13.02
N LYS A 159 -9.33 11.24 -13.45
CA LYS A 159 -8.63 11.58 -14.69
C LYS A 159 -7.10 11.60 -14.50
N LEU A 160 -6.61 12.20 -13.42
CA LEU A 160 -5.18 12.40 -13.18
C LEU A 160 -4.48 11.11 -12.71
N GLY A 161 -5.14 10.32 -11.86
CA GLY A 161 -4.58 9.12 -11.27
C GLY A 161 -4.02 8.14 -12.31
N PRO A 162 -4.83 7.68 -13.27
CA PRO A 162 -4.35 6.76 -14.31
C PRO A 162 -3.23 7.35 -15.19
N ALA A 163 -3.31 8.65 -15.50
CA ALA A 163 -2.31 9.31 -16.33
C ALA A 163 -0.94 9.38 -15.65
N ILE A 164 -0.92 9.58 -14.33
CA ILE A 164 0.32 9.63 -13.54
C ILE A 164 0.79 8.22 -13.19
N GLU A 165 -0.12 7.33 -12.76
CA GLU A 165 0.18 5.92 -12.48
C GLU A 165 0.95 5.27 -13.65
N ASN A 166 0.51 5.53 -14.90
CA ASN A 166 1.09 4.94 -16.10
C ASN A 166 2.13 5.84 -16.78
N ASN A 167 2.65 6.86 -16.09
CA ASN A 167 3.68 7.72 -16.66
C ASN A 167 4.97 6.92 -16.93
N ARG A 168 5.63 7.20 -18.05
CA ARG A 168 6.85 6.52 -18.51
C ARG A 168 8.00 6.51 -17.48
N LEU A 169 8.02 7.46 -16.57
CA LEU A 169 9.00 7.51 -15.48
C LEU A 169 8.82 6.38 -14.47
N PHE A 170 7.62 5.80 -14.39
CA PHE A 170 7.27 4.71 -13.48
C PHE A 170 6.95 3.43 -14.25
N PRO A 171 7.94 2.68 -14.74
CA PRO A 171 7.71 1.47 -15.55
C PRO A 171 6.90 0.40 -14.82
N ASN A 172 6.99 0.36 -13.48
CA ASN A 172 6.22 -0.53 -12.61
C ASN A 172 4.97 0.16 -12.03
N LYS A 173 4.54 1.29 -12.66
CA LYS A 173 3.46 2.15 -12.18
C LYS A 173 3.73 2.72 -10.78
N THR A 174 2.85 3.58 -10.27
CA THR A 174 3.01 4.25 -8.97
C THR A 174 1.67 4.56 -8.32
N ASN A 175 1.65 4.67 -7.00
CA ASN A 175 0.56 5.30 -6.26
C ASN A 175 0.69 6.83 -6.35
N VAL A 176 -0.42 7.54 -6.32
CA VAL A 176 -0.46 9.01 -6.50
C VAL A 176 -1.17 9.64 -5.32
N GLU A 177 -0.47 10.47 -4.56
CA GLU A 177 -0.99 11.20 -3.41
C GLU A 177 -1.14 12.69 -3.73
N ILE A 178 -2.32 13.22 -3.49
CA ILE A 178 -2.62 14.66 -3.55
C ILE A 178 -2.81 15.14 -2.11
N VAL A 179 -1.93 16.02 -1.66
CA VAL A 179 -1.78 16.37 -0.24
C VAL A 179 -1.96 17.86 0.00
N GLU A 180 -2.71 18.21 1.03
CA GLU A 180 -2.85 19.56 1.56
C GLU A 180 -2.31 19.61 2.98
N VAL A 181 -1.33 20.47 3.23
CA VAL A 181 -0.79 20.71 4.55
C VAL A 181 -1.73 21.68 5.30
N ILE A 182 -2.39 21.17 6.33
CA ILE A 182 -3.33 21.94 7.16
C ILE A 182 -2.57 22.66 8.30
N SER A 183 -1.58 21.98 8.89
CA SER A 183 -0.69 22.52 9.91
C SER A 183 0.58 21.68 10.00
N ASN A 184 1.54 22.07 10.84
CA ASN A 184 2.75 21.29 11.12
C ASN A 184 2.50 19.91 11.77
N LYS A 185 1.25 19.60 12.11
CA LYS A 185 0.84 18.31 12.74
C LYS A 185 -0.29 17.61 11.98
N LYS A 186 -0.76 18.19 10.86
CA LYS A 186 -1.94 17.68 10.17
C LYS A 186 -1.85 17.89 8.67
N ILE A 187 -1.97 16.80 7.94
CA ILE A 187 -2.17 16.81 6.49
C ILE A 187 -3.55 16.24 6.14
N LYS A 188 -4.06 16.61 4.98
CA LYS A 188 -5.21 15.98 4.33
C LYS A 188 -4.72 15.37 3.03
N MET A 189 -5.11 14.13 2.75
CA MET A 189 -4.63 13.38 1.60
C MET A 189 -5.81 12.77 0.84
N ARG A 190 -5.70 12.71 -0.47
CA ARG A 190 -6.46 11.84 -1.36
C ARG A 190 -5.48 11.01 -2.15
N VAL A 191 -5.84 9.77 -2.44
CA VAL A 191 -4.94 8.81 -3.08
C VAL A 191 -5.62 8.12 -4.27
N TRP A 192 -4.82 7.86 -5.28
CA TRP A 192 -5.06 6.89 -6.32
C TRP A 192 -4.08 5.74 -6.12
N GLU A 193 -4.57 4.60 -5.66
CA GLU A 193 -3.72 3.43 -5.43
C GLU A 193 -3.46 2.67 -6.73
N ARG A 194 -2.22 2.28 -6.94
CA ARG A 194 -1.73 1.54 -8.09
C ARG A 194 -2.52 0.24 -8.30
N GLY A 195 -3.15 0.10 -9.46
CA GLY A 195 -3.95 -1.08 -9.83
C GLY A 195 -5.29 -1.22 -9.11
N VAL A 196 -5.67 -0.26 -8.27
CA VAL A 196 -6.93 -0.27 -7.51
C VAL A 196 -7.80 0.94 -7.83
N GLY A 197 -7.21 2.14 -7.86
CA GLY A 197 -7.94 3.38 -8.06
C GLY A 197 -8.10 4.20 -6.79
N ILE A 198 -9.17 5.01 -6.69
CA ILE A 198 -9.45 5.82 -5.50
C ILE A 198 -9.87 4.92 -4.35
N THR A 199 -9.17 5.03 -3.22
CA THR A 199 -9.51 4.35 -1.97
C THR A 199 -9.72 5.37 -0.85
N LEU A 200 -10.38 4.95 0.24
CA LEU A 200 -10.65 5.81 1.38
C LEU A 200 -9.44 6.03 2.28
N ALA A 201 -8.46 5.13 2.26
CA ALA A 201 -7.26 5.20 3.07
C ALA A 201 -6.14 4.33 2.50
N CYS A 202 -4.93 4.91 2.41
CA CYS A 202 -3.69 4.23 2.05
C CYS A 202 -2.64 4.49 3.13
N GLY A 203 -2.21 3.42 3.83
CA GLY A 203 -1.24 3.53 4.94
C GLY A 203 0.16 3.88 4.43
N SER A 204 0.63 3.24 3.35
CA SER A 204 1.93 3.56 2.72
C SER A 204 1.93 4.97 2.13
N GLY A 205 0.84 5.37 1.47
CA GLY A 205 0.68 6.73 0.95
C GLY A 205 0.72 7.81 2.04
N ALA A 206 0.13 7.54 3.22
CA ALA A 206 0.23 8.45 4.36
C ALA A 206 1.68 8.58 4.86
N CYS A 207 2.42 7.48 4.97
CA CYS A 207 3.84 7.49 5.34
C CYS A 207 4.69 8.22 4.27
N ALA A 208 4.47 7.94 2.99
CA ALA A 208 5.14 8.61 1.88
C ALA A 208 4.89 10.13 1.92
N SER A 209 3.63 10.54 2.15
CA SER A 209 3.22 11.95 2.21
C SER A 209 3.83 12.73 3.39
N VAL A 210 4.08 12.06 4.51
CA VAL A 210 4.73 12.70 5.68
C VAL A 210 6.24 12.78 5.49
N HIS A 211 6.83 11.85 4.74
CA HIS A 211 8.26 11.86 4.44
C HIS A 211 8.62 12.91 3.39
N ALA A 212 7.78 13.06 2.36
CA ALA A 212 7.93 14.03 1.29
C ALA A 212 7.83 15.48 1.79
#